data_0cea01c4063e52db4f1382278aaa18aa
#
_entry.id   0cea01c4063e52db4f1382278aaa18aa
#
_cell.length_a   1.000
_cell.length_b   1.000
_cell.length_c   1.000
_cell.angle_alpha   90.00
_cell.angle_beta   90.00
_cell.angle_gamma   90.00
#
_symmetry.space_group_name_H-M   'P 1'
#
loop_
_entity.id
_entity.type
_entity.pdbx_description
1 polymer ?
#
loop_
_entity_poly.entity_id
_entity_poly.type
_entity_poly.pdbx_seq_one_letter_code
_entity_poly.pdbx_strand_id
1 'polypeptide(L)' 'MYYVYILLSQKDKKQYVGYTNNLKLRFEQHCHGLVESTKNRRPLQLIYYSPCEI' A
#
# COMPACT_ATOMS: atom_id res chain seq x y z
N MET A 1 -8.29 -14.43 4.63
CA MET A 1 -8.94 -13.12 4.45
C MET A 1 -8.00 -12.18 3.73
N TYR A 2 -8.52 -11.41 2.81
CA TYR A 2 -7.74 -10.43 2.07
C TYR A 2 -8.13 -9.02 2.48
N TYR A 3 -7.27 -8.07 2.15
CA TYR A 3 -7.48 -6.66 2.46
C TYR A 3 -7.27 -5.84 1.20
N VAL A 4 -8.18 -4.90 0.97
CA VAL A 4 -7.98 -3.82 0.02
C VAL A 4 -7.42 -2.64 0.82
N TYR A 5 -6.39 -1.98 0.32
CA TYR A 5 -5.78 -0.87 1.03
C TYR A 5 -5.47 0.26 0.06
N ILE A 6 -5.39 1.47 0.61
CA ILE A 6 -5.04 2.66 -0.16
C ILE A 6 -3.84 3.33 0.50
N LEU A 7 -2.80 3.56 -0.30
CA LEU A 7 -1.61 4.28 0.11
C LEU A 7 -1.61 5.66 -0.55
N LEU A 8 -1.20 6.66 0.22
CA LEU A 8 -1.02 8.01 -0.30
C LEU A 8 0.47 8.30 -0.44
N SER A 9 0.89 8.68 -1.63
CA SER A 9 2.27 9.12 -1.86
C SER A 9 2.43 10.54 -1.32
N GLN A 10 3.41 10.74 -0.46
CA GLN A 10 3.72 12.07 0.03
C GLN A 10 4.50 12.89 -0.99
N LYS A 11 5.04 12.23 -1.99
CA LYS A 11 5.83 12.87 -3.03
C LYS A 11 4.96 13.59 -4.06
N ASP A 12 3.94 12.90 -4.58
CA ASP A 12 3.09 13.45 -5.64
C ASP A 12 1.62 13.54 -5.25
N LYS A 13 1.28 13.16 -4.01
CA LYS A 13 -0.08 13.21 -3.46
C LYS A 13 -1.08 12.33 -4.23
N LYS A 14 -0.58 11.34 -4.95
CA LYS A 14 -1.42 10.38 -5.65
C LYS A 14 -1.67 9.16 -4.80
N GLN A 15 -2.78 8.49 -5.05
CA GLN A 15 -3.19 7.30 -4.33
C GLN A 15 -2.84 6.05 -5.11
N TYR A 16 -2.49 5.00 -4.37
CA TYR A 16 -2.26 3.67 -4.91
C TYR A 16 -3.18 2.69 -4.19
N VAL A 17 -3.98 1.96 -4.95
CA VAL A 17 -4.89 0.94 -4.41
C VAL A 17 -4.24 -0.42 -4.57
N GLY A 18 -4.14 -1.16 -3.47
CA GLY A 18 -3.54 -2.48 -3.46
C GLY A 18 -4.43 -3.51 -2.80
N TYR A 19 -3.96 -4.76 -2.81
CA TYR A 19 -4.73 -5.90 -2.38
C TYR A 19 -3.76 -6.95 -1.88
N THR A 20 -4.00 -7.50 -0.68
CA THR A 20 -3.07 -8.45 -0.07
C THR A 20 -3.76 -9.30 0.98
N ASN A 21 -3.22 -10.48 1.23
CA ASN A 21 -3.65 -11.31 2.36
C ASN A 21 -2.82 -11.05 3.62
N ASN A 22 -1.81 -10.20 3.55
CA ASN A 22 -1.00 -9.83 4.70
C ASN A 22 -0.67 -8.35 4.63
N LEU A 23 -1.56 -7.54 5.19
CA LEU A 23 -1.48 -6.09 5.09
C LEU A 23 -0.20 -5.54 5.70
N LYS A 24 0.19 -6.03 6.88
CA LYS A 24 1.39 -5.53 7.56
C LYS A 24 2.64 -5.76 6.73
N LEU A 25 2.81 -6.99 6.23
CA LEU A 25 3.96 -7.33 5.42
C LEU A 25 3.99 -6.52 4.13
N ARG A 26 2.84 -6.41 3.47
CA ARG A 26 2.77 -5.68 2.20
C ARG A 26 3.09 -4.21 2.39
N PHE A 27 2.57 -3.60 3.45
CA PHE A 27 2.87 -2.21 3.74
C PHE A 27 4.37 -2.01 4.03
N GLU A 28 4.98 -2.94 4.78
CA GLU A 28 6.42 -2.89 5.02
C GLU A 28 7.20 -2.95 3.72
N GLN A 29 6.79 -3.81 2.78
CA GLN A 29 7.43 -3.89 1.48
C GLN A 29 7.35 -2.59 0.71
N HIS A 30 6.20 -1.92 0.75
CA HIS A 30 6.05 -0.60 0.13
C HIS A 30 6.99 0.42 0.79
N CYS A 31 7.06 0.44 2.11
CA CYS A 31 7.90 1.39 2.85
C CYS A 31 9.38 1.20 2.55
N HIS A 32 9.80 -0.04 2.30
CA HIS A 32 11.21 -0.37 2.03
C HIS A 32 11.58 -0.28 0.55
N GLY A 33 10.63 0.11 -0.29
CA GLY A 33 10.90 0.25 -1.72
C GLY A 33 10.99 -1.07 -2.48
N LEU A 34 10.40 -2.13 -1.93
CA LEU A 34 10.46 -3.45 -2.54
C LEU A 34 9.36 -3.68 -3.57
N VAL A 35 8.41 -2.76 -3.69
CA VAL A 35 7.33 -2.84 -4.66
C VAL A 35 7.64 -1.91 -5.81
N GLU A 36 7.81 -2.48 -6.99
CA GLU A 36 8.27 -1.75 -8.17
C GLU A 36 7.39 -0.55 -8.51
N SER A 37 6.06 -0.72 -8.41
CA SER A 37 5.12 0.33 -8.81
C SER A 37 5.11 1.53 -7.87
N THR A 38 5.60 1.40 -6.64
CA THR A 38 5.54 2.48 -5.65
C THR A 38 6.90 2.90 -5.11
N LYS A 39 7.98 2.22 -5.48
CA LYS A 39 9.29 2.50 -4.90
C LYS A 39 9.76 3.93 -5.14
N ASN A 40 9.36 4.54 -6.24
CA ASN A 40 9.74 5.91 -6.58
C ASN A 40 8.73 6.94 -6.10
N ARG A 41 7.71 6.51 -5.36
CA ARG A 41 6.67 7.38 -4.82
C ARG A 41 6.72 7.53 -3.31
N ARG A 42 7.73 6.95 -2.69
CA ARG A 42 7.91 7.05 -1.25
C ARG A 42 8.21 8.48 -0.81
N PRO A 43 7.87 8.88 0.39
CA PRO A 43 7.25 8.07 1.43
C PRO A 43 5.76 7.84 1.18
N LEU A 44 5.28 6.70 1.67
CA LEU A 44 3.89 6.29 1.50
C LEU A 44 3.18 6.25 2.85
N GLN A 45 1.91 6.62 2.86
CA GLN A 45 1.09 6.58 4.06
C GLN A 45 -0.13 5.70 3.80
N LEU A 46 -0.42 4.78 4.71
CA LEU A 46 -1.63 3.97 4.65
C LEU A 46 -2.78 4.82 5.15
N ILE A 47 -3.72 5.16 4.25
CA ILE A 47 -4.83 6.04 4.59
C ILE A 47 -6.16 5.29 4.71
N TYR A 48 -6.23 4.04 4.22
CA TYR A 48 -7.45 3.26 4.29
C TYR A 48 -7.13 1.79 4.08
N TYR A 49 -7.85 0.92 4.77
CA TYR A 49 -7.87 -0.50 4.45
C TYR A 49 -9.23 -1.09 4.84
N SER A 50 -9.59 -2.18 4.18
CA SER A 50 -10.85 -2.86 4.45
C SER A 50 -10.68 -4.36 4.24
N PRO A 51 -11.18 -5.20 5.15
CA PRO A 51 -11.20 -6.63 4.92
C PRO A 51 -12.10 -6.96 3.75
N CYS A 52 -11.70 -7.95 2.98
CA CYS A 52 -12.45 -8.38 1.82
C CYS A 52 -12.47 -9.91 1.78
N GLU A 53 -13.64 -10.49 1.76
CA GLU A 53 -13.79 -11.93 1.57
C GLU A 53 -14.00 -12.22 0.10
N ILE A 54 -13.30 -13.25 -0.36
CA ILE A 54 -13.41 -13.67 -1.74
C ILE A 54 -14.01 -15.07 -1.78
#